data_4596f27cb9a6aa00b97eb051bc8fd38a
#
_entry.id   4596f27cb9a6aa00b97eb051bc8fd38a
#
_cell.length_a   1.000
_cell.length_b   1.000
_cell.length_c   1.000
_cell.angle_alpha   90.00
_cell.angle_beta   90.00
_cell.angle_gamma   90.00
#
_symmetry.space_group_name_H-M   'P 1'
#
loop_
_entity.id
_entity.type
_entity.pdbx_description
1 polymer ?
#
loop_
_entity_poly.entity_id
_entity_poly.type
_entity_poly.pdbx_seq_one_letter_code
_entity_poly.pdbx_strand_id
1 'polypeptide(L)'
;STLFPYTTLFRSGVLAGGASLSLAENLAGVGSMAVCPGYIAMGINVNGSHVKTAFVGDVVTAYGKLLHKGSTLHVWHVDVKNQNDELISTIQVTNYLVPNNKE
;
A
#
# COMPACT_ATOMS: atom_id res chain seq x y z
N SER A 1 -7.45 13.66 -5.55
CA SER A 1 -6.62 12.62 -4.95
C SER A 1 -6.05 11.70 -6.02
N THR A 2 -4.84 11.23 -5.81
CA THR A 2 -4.13 10.41 -6.78
C THR A 2 -4.31 8.94 -6.44
N LEU A 3 -4.64 8.13 -7.45
CA LEU A 3 -4.78 6.69 -7.30
C LEU A 3 -3.54 6.01 -7.89
N PHE A 4 -2.89 5.18 -7.08
CA PHE A 4 -1.69 4.46 -7.48
C PHE A 4 -1.98 2.96 -7.53
N PRO A 5 -2.05 2.33 -8.71
CA PRO A 5 -2.17 0.88 -8.79
C PRO A 5 -0.81 0.21 -8.60
N TYR A 6 -0.80 -0.90 -7.89
CA TYR A 6 0.40 -1.69 -7.67
C TYR A 6 -0.01 -3.15 -7.70
N THR A 7 0.37 -3.86 -8.76
CA THR A 7 -0.14 -5.20 -9.05
C THR A 7 0.90 -6.27 -8.76
N THR A 8 0.47 -7.36 -8.15
CA THR A 8 1.32 -8.54 -7.98
C THR A 8 0.50 -9.81 -8.21
N LEU A 9 1.17 -10.85 -8.73
CA LEU A 9 0.57 -12.17 -8.90
C LEU A 9 0.84 -12.99 -7.65
N PHE A 10 -0.21 -13.49 -7.02
CA PHE A 10 -0.07 -14.33 -5.86
C PHE A 10 0.11 -15.78 -6.30
N ARG A 11 1.21 -16.41 -5.86
CA ARG A 11 1.64 -17.69 -6.40
C ARG A 11 1.67 -18.84 -5.41
N SER A 12 1.47 -18.59 -4.14
CA SER A 12 1.61 -19.67 -3.15
C SER A 12 0.54 -19.59 -2.08
N GLY A 13 -0.28 -20.63 -2.00
CA GLY A 13 -1.28 -20.81 -0.95
C GLY A 13 -2.34 -19.70 -0.90
N VAL A 14 -2.77 -19.40 0.30
CA VAL A 14 -3.72 -18.32 0.58
C VAL A 14 -2.95 -17.07 0.91
N LEU A 15 -3.37 -15.93 0.38
CA LEU A 15 -2.73 -14.65 0.70
C LEU A 15 -2.93 -14.35 2.18
N ALA A 16 -1.85 -14.39 2.94
CA ALA A 16 -1.87 -14.09 4.35
C ALA A 16 -2.10 -12.60 4.59
N GLY A 17 -2.72 -12.27 5.72
CA GLY A 17 -2.96 -10.87 6.08
C GLY A 17 -1.70 -10.03 6.10
N GLY A 18 -0.58 -10.60 6.58
CA GLY A 18 0.70 -9.91 6.58
C GLY A 18 1.19 -9.57 5.19
N ALA A 19 0.91 -10.42 4.19
CA ALA A 19 1.30 -10.15 2.81
C ALA A 19 0.51 -8.98 2.24
N SER A 20 -0.79 -8.86 2.56
CA SER A 20 -1.60 -7.72 2.14
C SER A 20 -1.09 -6.42 2.77
N LEU A 21 -0.72 -6.46 4.05
CA LEU A 21 -0.17 -5.29 4.74
C LEU A 21 1.15 -4.86 4.11
N SER A 22 2.03 -5.82 3.79
CA SER A 22 3.32 -5.53 3.15
C SER A 22 3.11 -4.93 1.76
N LEU A 23 2.16 -5.43 1.00
CA LEU A 23 1.82 -4.90 -0.32
C LEU A 23 1.36 -3.45 -0.21
N ALA A 24 0.51 -3.17 0.78
CA ALA A 24 0.02 -1.81 1.03
C ALA A 24 1.15 -0.87 1.45
N GLU A 25 2.05 -1.34 2.32
CA GLU A 25 3.20 -0.55 2.75
C GLU A 25 4.11 -0.21 1.59
N ASN A 26 4.37 -1.19 0.71
CA ASN A 26 5.22 -0.97 -0.47
C ASN A 26 4.62 0.07 -1.40
N LEU A 27 3.32 -0.04 -1.67
CA LEU A 27 2.63 0.93 -2.52
C LEU A 27 2.69 2.32 -1.91
N ALA A 28 2.37 2.44 -0.63
CA ALA A 28 2.34 3.73 0.05
C ALA A 28 3.73 4.35 0.11
N GLY A 29 4.77 3.53 0.34
CA GLY A 29 6.15 4.02 0.35
C GLY A 29 6.58 4.55 -1.00
N VAL A 30 6.33 3.78 -2.06
CA VAL A 30 6.65 4.19 -3.43
C VAL A 30 5.87 5.44 -3.80
N GLY A 31 4.57 5.48 -3.47
CA GLY A 31 3.71 6.62 -3.75
C GLY A 31 4.18 7.88 -3.04
N SER A 32 4.52 7.77 -1.76
CA SER A 32 5.01 8.92 -0.98
C SER A 32 6.30 9.46 -1.53
N MET A 33 7.22 8.60 -1.93
CA MET A 33 8.49 9.05 -2.51
C MET A 33 8.30 9.66 -3.89
N ALA A 34 7.30 9.19 -4.64
CA ALA A 34 6.98 9.75 -5.95
C ALA A 34 6.39 11.16 -5.85
N VAL A 35 5.54 11.42 -4.85
CA VAL A 35 4.91 12.75 -4.68
C VAL A 35 5.76 13.69 -3.82
N CYS A 36 6.82 13.19 -3.22
CA CYS A 36 7.70 13.99 -2.35
C CYS A 36 9.16 13.65 -2.66
N PRO A 37 9.67 14.07 -3.84
CA PRO A 37 11.05 13.78 -4.23
C PRO A 37 12.06 14.33 -3.23
N GLY A 38 13.12 13.57 -2.99
CA GLY A 38 14.16 13.98 -2.05
C GLY A 38 13.86 13.58 -0.61
N TYR A 39 12.78 12.86 -0.36
CA TYR A 39 12.44 12.37 0.97
C TYR A 39 12.40 10.85 0.98
N ILE A 40 12.58 10.29 2.17
CA ILE A 40 12.41 8.85 2.42
C ILE A 40 11.14 8.68 3.23
N ALA A 41 10.30 7.74 2.80
CA ALA A 41 9.08 7.43 3.51
C ALA A 41 9.32 6.28 4.48
N MET A 42 8.96 6.48 5.74
CA MET A 42 9.06 5.47 6.78
C MET A 42 7.67 5.13 7.29
N GLY A 43 7.26 3.87 7.16
CA GLY A 43 5.97 3.43 7.67
C GLY A 43 5.96 3.44 9.18
N ILE A 44 5.05 4.18 9.78
CA ILE A 44 4.95 4.26 11.24
C ILE A 44 3.65 3.66 11.76
N ASN A 45 2.70 3.40 10.89
CA ASN A 45 1.45 2.74 11.27
C ASN A 45 0.84 2.07 10.05
N VAL A 46 0.47 0.82 10.21
CA VAL A 46 -0.24 0.06 9.18
C VAL A 46 -1.34 -0.72 9.87
N ASN A 47 -2.57 -0.53 9.43
CA ASN A 47 -3.69 -1.30 9.97
C ASN A 47 -4.72 -1.54 8.88
N GLY A 48 -5.43 -2.63 9.00
CA GLY A 48 -6.43 -2.95 7.99
C GLY A 48 -7.29 -4.13 8.35
N SER A 49 -8.27 -4.35 7.50
CA SER A 49 -9.21 -5.47 7.61
C SER A 49 -9.10 -6.36 6.38
N HIS A 50 -9.09 -7.67 6.61
CA HIS A 50 -9.07 -8.66 5.55
C HIS A 50 -10.48 -9.20 5.41
N VAL A 51 -11.11 -8.94 4.27
CA VAL A 51 -12.53 -9.22 4.09
C VAL A 51 -12.80 -10.42 3.19
N LYS A 52 -11.80 -10.87 2.41
CA LYS A 52 -11.94 -12.01 1.53
C LYS A 52 -10.58 -12.67 1.33
N THR A 53 -10.61 -13.99 1.14
CA THR A 53 -9.40 -14.77 0.90
C THR A 53 -8.98 -14.69 -0.57
N ALA A 54 -7.69 -14.54 -0.81
CA ALA A 54 -7.10 -14.69 -2.13
C ALA A 54 -6.40 -16.06 -2.21
N PHE A 55 -6.48 -16.69 -3.37
CA PHE A 55 -5.97 -18.05 -3.59
C PHE A 55 -4.86 -18.09 -4.62
N VAL A 56 -4.17 -19.23 -4.67
CA VAL A 56 -3.14 -19.47 -5.69
C VAL A 56 -3.69 -19.18 -7.08
N GLY A 57 -2.93 -18.44 -7.86
CA GLY A 57 -3.32 -18.06 -9.21
C GLY A 57 -4.09 -16.75 -9.28
N ASP A 58 -4.55 -16.22 -8.17
CA ASP A 58 -5.20 -14.92 -8.16
C ASP A 58 -4.17 -13.83 -8.45
N VAL A 59 -4.60 -12.85 -9.21
CA VAL A 59 -3.85 -11.61 -9.40
C VAL A 59 -4.44 -10.58 -8.46
N VAL A 60 -3.63 -10.07 -7.53
CA VAL A 60 -4.10 -9.04 -6.62
C VAL A 60 -3.46 -7.71 -6.97
N THR A 61 -4.26 -6.66 -6.93
CA THR A 61 -3.82 -5.30 -7.21
C THR A 61 -4.16 -4.42 -6.03
N ALA A 62 -3.16 -3.69 -5.56
CA ALA A 62 -3.36 -2.69 -4.51
C ALA A 62 -3.60 -1.33 -5.18
N TYR A 63 -4.63 -0.64 -4.72
CA TYR A 63 -4.99 0.70 -5.21
C TYR A 63 -4.81 1.67 -4.07
N GLY A 64 -3.80 2.53 -4.18
CA GLY A 64 -3.49 3.50 -3.14
C GLY A 64 -4.04 4.87 -3.45
N LYS A 65 -4.63 5.48 -2.44
CA LYS A 65 -5.15 6.83 -2.51
C LYS A 65 -4.54 7.64 -1.38
N LEU A 66 -3.90 8.75 -1.72
CA LEU A 66 -3.28 9.64 -0.73
C LEU A 66 -4.40 10.48 -0.10
N LEU A 67 -4.69 10.22 1.18
CA LEU A 67 -5.76 10.93 1.90
C LEU A 67 -5.25 12.23 2.51
N HIS A 68 -4.00 12.24 2.97
CA HIS A 68 -3.42 13.39 3.64
C HIS A 68 -1.96 13.53 3.23
N LYS A 69 -1.59 14.71 2.79
CA LYS A 69 -0.22 15.04 2.44
C LYS A 69 0.21 16.23 3.29
N GLY A 70 0.76 15.93 4.48
CA GLY A 70 1.31 16.94 5.37
C GLY A 70 2.78 17.20 5.07
N SER A 71 3.40 18.05 5.86
CA SER A 71 4.82 18.37 5.70
C SER A 71 5.73 17.20 6.13
N THR A 72 5.27 16.37 7.07
CA THR A 72 6.05 15.25 7.58
C THR A 72 5.29 13.93 7.57
N LEU A 73 3.97 13.95 7.38
CA LEU A 73 3.15 12.75 7.42
C LEU A 73 2.31 12.62 6.16
N HIS A 74 2.27 11.41 5.63
CA HIS A 74 1.33 11.03 4.58
C HIS A 74 0.43 9.93 5.10
N VAL A 75 -0.85 10.02 4.82
CA VAL A 75 -1.82 8.97 5.14
C VAL A 75 -2.38 8.44 3.84
N TRP A 76 -2.25 7.14 3.65
CA TRP A 76 -2.72 6.43 2.46
C TRP A 76 -3.85 5.49 2.82
N HIS A 77 -4.83 5.39 1.93
CA HIS A 77 -5.82 4.33 1.97
C HIS A 77 -5.53 3.37 0.82
N VAL A 78 -5.42 2.09 1.12
CA VAL A 78 -5.07 1.08 0.12
C VAL A 78 -6.12 -0.01 0.12
N ASP A 79 -6.73 -0.23 -1.03
CA ASP A 79 -7.62 -1.36 -1.25
C ASP A 79 -6.87 -2.41 -2.07
N VAL A 80 -6.93 -3.65 -1.62
CA VAL A 80 -6.36 -4.79 -2.35
C VAL A 80 -7.52 -5.57 -2.95
N LYS A 81 -7.50 -5.75 -4.25
CA LYS A 81 -8.56 -6.43 -4.99
C LYS A 81 -8.00 -7.57 -5.83
N ASN A 82 -8.82 -8.57 -6.11
CA ASN A 82 -8.44 -9.65 -7.02
C ASN A 82 -8.79 -9.30 -8.46
N GLN A 83 -8.56 -10.24 -9.38
CA GLN A 83 -8.82 -10.03 -10.82
C GLN A 83 -10.30 -9.83 -11.15
N ASN A 84 -11.19 -10.20 -10.25
CA ASN A 84 -12.63 -10.02 -10.41
C ASN A 84 -13.13 -8.73 -9.75
N ASP A 85 -12.19 -7.84 -9.39
CA ASP A 85 -12.49 -6.57 -8.72
C ASP A 85 -13.15 -6.75 -7.35
N GLU A 86 -12.96 -7.90 -6.72
CA GLU A 86 -13.48 -8.17 -5.39
C GLU A 86 -12.49 -7.67 -4.34
N LEU A 87 -13.00 -7.01 -3.31
CA LEU A 87 -12.16 -6.48 -2.24
C LEU A 87 -11.62 -7.62 -1.38
N ILE A 88 -10.30 -7.69 -1.28
CA ILE A 88 -9.59 -8.66 -0.44
C ILE A 88 -9.27 -8.03 0.91
N SER A 89 -8.70 -6.83 0.89
CA SER A 89 -8.29 -6.12 2.11
C SER A 89 -8.46 -4.63 1.92
N THR A 90 -8.72 -3.93 3.03
CA THR A 90 -8.74 -2.47 3.05
C THR A 90 -7.81 -2.03 4.18
N ILE A 91 -6.85 -1.18 3.87
CA ILE A 91 -5.70 -0.92 4.72
C ILE A 91 -5.42 0.57 4.76
N GLN A 92 -5.02 1.07 5.93
CA GLN A 92 -4.53 2.43 6.06
C GLN A 92 -3.06 2.39 6.43
N VAL A 93 -2.26 3.20 5.72
CA VAL A 93 -0.82 3.31 5.95
C VAL A 93 -0.49 4.75 6.26
N THR A 94 0.24 4.96 7.35
CA THR A 94 0.78 6.28 7.69
C THR A 94 2.29 6.23 7.55
N ASN A 95 2.83 7.15 6.75
CA ASN A 95 4.26 7.29 6.54
C ASN A 95 4.76 8.59 7.15
N TYR A 96 5.94 8.50 7.74
CA TYR A 96 6.70 9.66 8.18
C TYR A 96 7.76 9.97 7.12
N LEU A 97 7.82 11.22 6.68
CA LEU A 97 8.74 11.64 5.62
C LEU A 97 9.96 12.33 6.23
N VAL A 98 11.14 11.81 5.91
CA VAL A 98 12.39 12.43 6.35
C VAL A 98 13.22 12.82 5.13
N PRO A 99 13.89 13.98 5.17
CA PRO A 99 14.74 14.36 4.05
C PRO A 99 15.84 13.33 3.81
N ASN A 100 16.08 13.04 2.55
CA ASN A 100 17.20 12.19 2.18
C ASN A 100 18.40 13.09 1.91
N ASN A 101 19.25 13.24 2.92
CA ASN A 101 20.42 14.11 2.84
C ASN A 101 21.68 13.37 2.38
N LYS A 102 21.51 12.27 1.73
CA LYS A 102 22.62 11.48 1.25
C LYS A 102 23.35 12.23 0.15
N GLU A 103 24.63 12.35 0.31
CA GLU A 103 25.49 13.02 -0.63
C GLU A 103 25.83 12.14 -1.84
#